data_5e6c5d4e050036bef7e2d7456a8ab845
#
_entry.id   5e6c5d4e050036bef7e2d7456a8ab845
#
_cell.length_a   1.000
_cell.length_b   1.000
_cell.length_c   1.000
_cell.angle_alpha   90.00
_cell.angle_beta   90.00
_cell.angle_gamma   90.00
#
_symmetry.space_group_name_H-M   'P 1'
#
loop_
_entity.id
_entity.type
_entity.pdbx_description
1 polymer ?
#
loop_
_entity_poly.entity_id
_entity_poly.type
_entity_poly.pdbx_seq_one_letter_code
_entity_poly.pdbx_strand_id
1 'polypeptide(L)'
;MLAAALSIALPAAAFAGPASDAVRFFYVPEVKFEADEQYRDRFTEPVTKLFDLNDQAIKKNPDQVACVDFDPGLDAQDFDQKTVSKTLKLSETLDGDTAQVVASFELFPEGDDSQREMHWSLKKVDGRWKISDIASKTSDWTLSQLECVAGQDPE
;
A
#
# COMPACT_ATOMS: atom_id res chain seq x y z
N MET A 1 22.49 -46.92 -7.39
CA MET A 1 23.02 -45.55 -7.45
C MET A 1 21.84 -44.64 -7.76
N LEU A 2 21.28 -43.96 -6.75
CA LEU A 2 20.24 -42.94 -6.94
C LEU A 2 20.91 -41.59 -7.15
N ALA A 3 20.70 -40.97 -8.32
CA ALA A 3 21.11 -39.61 -8.58
C ALA A 3 20.05 -38.64 -8.04
N ALA A 4 20.37 -37.90 -6.99
CA ALA A 4 19.52 -36.83 -6.50
C ALA A 4 19.70 -35.61 -7.42
N ALA A 5 18.62 -35.25 -8.13
CA ALA A 5 18.58 -34.02 -8.91
C ALA A 5 18.38 -32.82 -7.96
N LEU A 6 19.42 -32.00 -7.82
CA LEU A 6 19.37 -30.75 -7.06
C LEU A 6 18.69 -29.68 -7.92
N SER A 7 17.41 -29.40 -7.63
CA SER A 7 16.70 -28.29 -8.28
C SER A 7 17.21 -26.97 -7.73
N ILE A 8 17.99 -26.24 -8.51
CA ILE A 8 18.41 -24.86 -8.20
C ILE A 8 17.22 -23.94 -8.56
N ALA A 9 16.51 -23.46 -7.56
CA ALA A 9 15.54 -22.38 -7.75
C ALA A 9 16.31 -21.09 -8.01
N LEU A 10 16.29 -20.59 -9.24
CA LEU A 10 16.78 -19.26 -9.58
C LEU A 10 15.88 -18.22 -8.92
N PRO A 11 16.43 -17.21 -8.23
CA PRO A 11 15.61 -16.10 -7.76
C PRO A 11 14.98 -15.39 -8.97
N ALA A 12 13.66 -15.29 -8.99
CA ALA A 12 12.95 -14.51 -10.00
C ALA A 12 13.43 -13.07 -9.88
N ALA A 13 14.01 -12.53 -10.96
CA ALA A 13 14.37 -11.14 -11.02
C ALA A 13 13.10 -10.29 -10.83
N ALA A 14 13.08 -9.47 -9.79
CA ALA A 14 11.97 -8.58 -9.50
C ALA A 14 11.99 -7.43 -10.52
N PHE A 15 11.21 -7.56 -11.59
CA PHE A 15 10.99 -6.50 -12.56
C PHE A 15 9.71 -5.74 -12.18
N ALA A 16 9.71 -4.41 -12.36
CA ALA A 16 8.50 -3.63 -12.33
C ALA A 16 7.58 -4.08 -13.49
N GLY A 17 6.33 -4.40 -13.19
CA GLY A 17 5.35 -4.90 -14.13
C GLY A 17 3.98 -4.28 -13.88
N PRO A 18 2.90 -4.83 -14.48
CA PRO A 18 1.56 -4.24 -14.40
C PRO A 18 1.01 -4.07 -12.97
N ALA A 19 1.39 -4.93 -12.01
CA ALA A 19 1.01 -4.76 -10.61
C ALA A 19 1.80 -3.61 -9.97
N SER A 20 3.10 -3.49 -10.28
CA SER A 20 3.92 -2.34 -9.88
C SER A 20 3.40 -1.02 -10.46
N ASP A 21 2.86 -1.01 -11.67
CA ASP A 21 2.28 0.19 -12.27
C ASP A 21 1.03 0.66 -11.52
N ALA A 22 0.20 -0.27 -11.03
CA ALA A 22 -0.96 0.04 -10.20
C ALA A 22 -0.54 0.73 -8.88
N VAL A 23 0.56 0.29 -8.27
CA VAL A 23 1.14 0.90 -7.05
C VAL A 23 1.85 2.22 -7.37
N ARG A 24 2.65 2.26 -8.44
CA ARG A 24 3.36 3.47 -8.88
C ARG A 24 2.44 4.68 -9.03
N PHE A 25 1.21 4.46 -9.44
CA PHE A 25 0.18 5.50 -9.59
C PHE A 25 0.03 6.36 -8.33
N PHE A 26 0.19 5.78 -7.13
CA PHE A 26 0.04 6.50 -5.86
C PHE A 26 1.27 7.32 -5.46
N TYR A 27 2.40 7.14 -6.14
CA TYR A 27 3.66 7.84 -5.80
C TYR A 27 4.07 8.91 -6.80
N VAL A 28 3.77 8.70 -8.08
CA VAL A 28 4.26 9.57 -9.15
C VAL A 28 3.17 9.89 -10.19
N PRO A 29 3.19 11.11 -10.78
CA PRO A 29 4.13 12.21 -10.58
C PRO A 29 4.01 12.90 -9.22
N GLU A 30 2.95 12.67 -8.50
CA GLU A 30 2.65 13.17 -7.17
C GLU A 30 2.05 12.06 -6.29
N VAL A 31 2.30 12.15 -4.98
CA VAL A 31 1.67 11.26 -4.00
C VAL A 31 0.16 11.52 -3.96
N LYS A 32 -0.61 10.44 -3.90
CA LYS A 32 -2.07 10.45 -3.87
C LYS A 32 -2.55 9.71 -2.64
N PHE A 33 -3.48 10.34 -1.94
CA PHE A 33 -4.07 9.75 -0.74
C PHE A 33 -4.98 8.58 -1.08
N GLU A 34 -4.65 7.38 -0.61
CA GLU A 34 -5.31 6.14 -0.99
C GLU A 34 -6.76 6.05 -0.54
N ALA A 35 -7.10 6.66 0.60
CA ALA A 35 -8.46 6.65 1.14
C ALA A 35 -9.41 7.63 0.42
N ASP A 36 -8.93 8.45 -0.52
CA ASP A 36 -9.78 9.33 -1.32
C ASP A 36 -10.78 8.51 -2.16
N GLU A 37 -12.07 8.89 -2.10
CA GLU A 37 -13.16 8.19 -2.77
C GLU A 37 -12.96 8.10 -4.29
N GLN A 38 -12.31 9.08 -4.92
CA GLN A 38 -12.03 9.07 -6.35
C GLN A 38 -11.16 7.91 -6.83
N TYR A 39 -10.40 7.28 -5.94
CA TYR A 39 -9.52 6.14 -6.25
C TYR A 39 -10.10 4.80 -5.84
N ARG A 40 -11.33 4.74 -5.32
CA ARG A 40 -11.95 3.54 -4.76
C ARG A 40 -11.99 2.36 -5.74
N ASP A 41 -12.13 2.63 -7.04
CA ASP A 41 -12.15 1.61 -8.09
C ASP A 41 -10.80 0.88 -8.28
N ARG A 42 -9.70 1.42 -7.73
CA ARG A 42 -8.36 0.80 -7.76
C ARG A 42 -8.15 -0.21 -6.65
N PHE A 43 -9.09 -0.30 -5.71
CA PHE A 43 -9.02 -1.15 -4.54
C PHE A 43 -10.04 -2.29 -4.59
N THR A 44 -9.81 -3.31 -3.77
CA THR A 44 -10.70 -4.45 -3.54
C THR A 44 -10.59 -4.90 -2.08
N GLU A 45 -11.47 -5.84 -1.67
CA GLU A 45 -11.41 -6.42 -0.32
C GLU A 45 -10.05 -7.08 0.00
N PRO A 46 -9.56 -6.97 1.25
CA PRO A 46 -10.29 -6.48 2.44
C PRO A 46 -10.19 -4.96 2.72
N VAL A 47 -9.27 -4.21 2.09
CA VAL A 47 -9.01 -2.81 2.46
C VAL A 47 -10.20 -1.88 2.19
N THR A 48 -11.03 -2.18 1.19
CA THR A 48 -12.22 -1.37 0.88
C THR A 48 -13.18 -1.28 2.05
N LYS A 49 -13.27 -2.31 2.88
CA LYS A 49 -14.10 -2.28 4.08
C LYS A 49 -13.67 -1.19 5.07
N LEU A 50 -12.36 -1.01 5.27
CA LEU A 50 -11.85 0.07 6.13
C LEU A 50 -12.17 1.44 5.53
N PHE A 51 -11.98 1.61 4.22
CA PHE A 51 -12.29 2.87 3.54
C PHE A 51 -13.77 3.22 3.62
N ASP A 52 -14.67 2.23 3.48
CA ASP A 52 -16.11 2.46 3.64
C ASP A 52 -16.48 2.86 5.07
N LEU A 53 -15.84 2.27 6.09
CA LEU A 53 -16.01 2.68 7.48
C LEU A 53 -15.46 4.09 7.73
N ASN A 54 -14.31 4.42 7.14
CA ASN A 54 -13.73 5.75 7.18
C ASN A 54 -14.67 6.82 6.59
N ASP A 55 -15.23 6.55 5.41
CA ASP A 55 -16.17 7.46 4.74
C ASP A 55 -17.46 7.64 5.56
N GLN A 56 -17.97 6.58 6.18
CA GLN A 56 -19.14 6.64 7.06
C GLN A 56 -18.83 7.48 8.32
N ALA A 57 -17.66 7.30 8.91
CA ALA A 57 -17.23 8.07 10.07
C ALA A 57 -17.13 9.57 9.77
N ILE A 58 -16.52 9.94 8.64
CA ILE A 58 -16.42 11.33 8.18
C ILE A 58 -17.81 11.93 7.95
N LYS A 59 -18.73 11.18 7.31
CA LYS A 59 -20.10 11.65 7.06
C LYS A 59 -20.88 11.87 8.35
N LYS A 60 -20.68 11.00 9.36
CA LYS A 60 -21.37 11.09 10.66
C LYS A 60 -20.85 12.26 11.50
N ASN A 61 -19.55 12.45 11.53
CA ASN A 61 -18.87 13.44 12.36
C ASN A 61 -17.74 14.14 11.58
N PRO A 62 -18.04 15.16 10.77
CA PRO A 62 -17.03 15.82 9.92
C PRO A 62 -15.88 16.51 10.69
N ASP A 63 -16.11 16.82 11.97
CA ASP A 63 -15.14 17.49 12.84
C ASP A 63 -14.26 16.51 13.62
N GLN A 64 -14.49 15.20 13.48
CA GLN A 64 -13.66 14.17 14.12
C GLN A 64 -12.54 13.71 13.20
N VAL A 65 -11.46 13.22 13.82
CA VAL A 65 -10.37 12.58 13.12
C VAL A 65 -10.90 11.33 12.40
N ALA A 66 -10.59 11.20 11.13
CA ALA A 66 -10.94 10.02 10.33
C ALA A 66 -10.19 8.77 10.82
N CYS A 67 -10.67 7.58 10.45
CA CYS A 67 -9.97 6.33 10.76
C CYS A 67 -8.61 6.24 10.07
N VAL A 68 -8.50 6.84 8.89
CA VAL A 68 -7.27 6.95 8.11
C VAL A 68 -6.92 8.43 8.04
N ASP A 69 -6.04 8.88 8.94
CA ASP A 69 -5.60 10.27 9.11
C ASP A 69 -4.14 10.49 8.69
N PHE A 70 -3.53 9.50 8.07
CA PHE A 70 -2.18 9.50 7.52
C PHE A 70 -2.20 8.94 6.10
N ASP A 71 -1.14 9.16 5.34
CA ASP A 71 -0.97 8.58 4.00
C ASP A 71 -0.51 7.11 4.12
N PRO A 72 -1.38 6.13 3.83
CA PRO A 72 -1.05 4.73 4.00
C PRO A 72 0.10 4.24 3.13
N GLY A 73 0.25 4.79 1.94
CA GLY A 73 1.33 4.42 1.03
C GLY A 73 2.68 4.94 1.46
N LEU A 74 2.70 5.98 2.30
CA LEU A 74 3.93 6.58 2.83
C LEU A 74 4.25 6.17 4.27
N ASP A 75 3.26 5.69 5.03
CA ASP A 75 3.38 5.52 6.49
C ASP A 75 3.83 6.83 7.16
N ALA A 76 3.21 7.95 6.75
CA ALA A 76 3.58 9.30 7.17
C ALA A 76 2.45 10.30 6.94
N GLN A 77 2.55 11.47 7.60
CA GLN A 77 1.70 12.63 7.35
C GLN A 77 2.45 13.73 6.57
N ASP A 78 3.78 13.78 6.70
CA ASP A 78 4.65 14.75 6.04
C ASP A 78 5.71 14.06 5.20
N PHE A 79 6.05 14.64 4.06
CA PHE A 79 7.06 14.12 3.14
C PHE A 79 7.56 15.19 2.16
N ASP A 80 8.73 14.95 1.56
CA ASP A 80 9.21 15.70 0.39
C ASP A 80 8.92 14.93 -0.90
N GLN A 81 7.97 15.43 -1.69
CA GLN A 81 7.53 14.80 -2.93
C GLN A 81 8.68 14.45 -3.88
N LYS A 82 9.66 15.34 -3.99
CA LYS A 82 10.79 15.16 -4.90
C LYS A 82 11.69 14.01 -4.43
N THR A 83 11.91 13.90 -3.13
CA THR A 83 12.69 12.82 -2.52
C THR A 83 11.99 11.49 -2.70
N VAL A 84 10.68 11.39 -2.38
CA VAL A 84 9.88 10.19 -2.61
C VAL A 84 9.98 9.75 -4.06
N SER A 85 9.68 10.63 -5.02
CA SER A 85 9.71 10.29 -6.46
C SER A 85 11.09 9.85 -6.95
N LYS A 86 12.15 10.47 -6.43
CA LYS A 86 13.54 10.19 -6.83
C LYS A 86 14.08 8.88 -6.27
N THR A 87 13.66 8.52 -5.05
CA THR A 87 14.20 7.36 -4.32
C THR A 87 13.32 6.13 -4.46
N LEU A 88 12.09 6.25 -4.97
CA LEU A 88 11.14 5.16 -5.14
C LEU A 88 11.72 4.00 -5.94
N LYS A 89 11.70 2.83 -5.33
CA LYS A 89 12.02 1.55 -5.96
C LYS A 89 10.84 0.61 -5.78
N LEU A 90 10.42 -0.04 -6.84
CA LEU A 90 9.35 -1.04 -6.82
C LEU A 90 9.89 -2.39 -7.25
N SER A 91 9.52 -3.42 -6.52
CA SER A 91 9.75 -4.81 -6.90
C SER A 91 8.44 -5.59 -6.80
N GLU A 92 8.19 -6.46 -7.76
CA GLU A 92 6.93 -7.22 -7.84
C GLU A 92 7.20 -8.73 -7.83
N THR A 93 6.34 -9.45 -7.12
CA THR A 93 6.28 -10.91 -7.14
C THR A 93 4.87 -11.31 -7.50
N LEU A 94 4.70 -12.12 -8.55
CA LEU A 94 3.42 -12.61 -9.04
C LEU A 94 3.19 -14.06 -8.59
N ASP A 95 1.95 -14.35 -8.19
CA ASP A 95 1.46 -15.71 -7.95
C ASP A 95 0.04 -15.82 -8.51
N GLY A 96 -0.07 -16.28 -9.78
CA GLY A 96 -1.34 -16.35 -10.50
C GLY A 96 -2.05 -15.01 -10.59
N ASP A 97 -3.24 -14.93 -10.00
CA ASP A 97 -4.07 -13.71 -9.95
C ASP A 97 -3.82 -12.86 -8.70
N THR A 98 -2.75 -13.11 -7.97
CA THR A 98 -2.27 -12.28 -6.86
C THR A 98 -0.88 -11.74 -7.13
N ALA A 99 -0.56 -10.61 -6.51
CA ALA A 99 0.76 -9.99 -6.56
C ALA A 99 1.12 -9.36 -5.22
N GLN A 100 2.42 -9.35 -4.94
CA GLN A 100 3.02 -8.53 -3.90
C GLN A 100 3.94 -7.52 -4.55
N VAL A 101 3.78 -6.24 -4.21
CA VAL A 101 4.67 -5.17 -4.63
C VAL A 101 5.29 -4.54 -3.39
N VAL A 102 6.62 -4.50 -3.36
CA VAL A 102 7.37 -3.80 -2.32
C VAL A 102 7.79 -2.44 -2.86
N ALA A 103 7.38 -1.39 -2.17
CA ALA A 103 7.80 -0.01 -2.43
C ALA A 103 8.78 0.42 -1.35
N SER A 104 10.00 0.78 -1.75
CA SER A 104 11.02 1.33 -0.85
C SER A 104 11.40 2.73 -1.30
N PHE A 105 11.44 3.68 -0.38
CA PHE A 105 11.74 5.09 -0.68
C PHE A 105 12.20 5.82 0.59
N GLU A 106 12.59 7.08 0.42
CA GLU A 106 12.89 8.02 1.49
C GLU A 106 11.83 9.13 1.53
N LEU A 107 11.36 9.51 2.72
CA LEU A 107 10.40 10.59 2.92
C LEU A 107 11.04 11.97 2.73
N PHE A 108 12.29 12.13 3.20
CA PHE A 108 13.04 13.38 3.18
C PHE A 108 14.49 13.13 2.73
N PRO A 109 15.18 14.15 2.20
CA PRO A 109 16.56 14.00 1.72
C PRO A 109 17.58 13.72 2.82
N GLU A 110 17.23 14.01 4.08
CA GLU A 110 18.08 13.81 5.26
C GLU A 110 17.21 13.36 6.44
N GLY A 111 17.78 12.55 7.33
CA GLY A 111 17.14 12.08 8.57
C GLY A 111 17.22 10.58 8.75
N ASP A 112 17.48 10.16 9.99
CA ASP A 112 17.70 8.74 10.35
C ASP A 112 16.43 7.90 10.21
N ASP A 113 15.24 8.53 10.20
CA ASP A 113 13.93 7.86 10.13
C ASP A 113 13.18 8.15 8.82
N SER A 114 13.91 8.43 7.75
CA SER A 114 13.34 8.79 6.44
C SER A 114 12.97 7.56 5.60
N GLN A 115 13.63 6.42 5.79
CA GLN A 115 13.41 5.23 4.95
C GLN A 115 12.06 4.57 5.27
N ARG A 116 11.35 4.15 4.20
CA ARG A 116 10.10 3.40 4.29
C ARG A 116 10.16 2.16 3.41
N GLU A 117 9.55 1.08 3.91
CA GLU A 117 9.28 -0.13 3.15
C GLU A 117 7.79 -0.48 3.29
N MET A 118 7.07 -0.32 2.19
CA MET A 118 5.63 -0.58 2.10
C MET A 118 5.37 -1.83 1.26
N HIS A 119 4.53 -2.73 1.77
CA HIS A 119 4.12 -3.95 1.10
C HIS A 119 2.67 -3.79 0.62
N TRP A 120 2.49 -3.87 -0.69
CA TRP A 120 1.20 -3.76 -1.35
C TRP A 120 0.75 -5.13 -1.83
N SER A 121 -0.41 -5.57 -1.35
CA SER A 121 -1.05 -6.81 -1.81
C SER A 121 -2.05 -6.48 -2.90
N LEU A 122 -2.01 -7.20 -4.02
CA LEU A 122 -2.91 -6.98 -5.14
C LEU A 122 -3.60 -8.27 -5.56
N LYS A 123 -4.80 -8.12 -6.12
CA LYS A 123 -5.57 -9.19 -6.75
C LYS A 123 -6.00 -8.76 -8.14
N LYS A 124 -6.05 -9.70 -9.07
CA LYS A 124 -6.60 -9.48 -10.41
C LYS A 124 -8.11 -9.63 -10.37
N VAL A 125 -8.82 -8.54 -10.65
CA VAL A 125 -10.28 -8.48 -10.68
C VAL A 125 -10.70 -7.98 -12.05
N ASP A 126 -11.47 -8.77 -12.79
CA ASP A 126 -11.89 -8.47 -14.16
C ASP A 126 -10.73 -8.07 -15.07
N GLY A 127 -9.61 -8.81 -14.98
CA GLY A 127 -8.41 -8.59 -15.77
C GLY A 127 -7.53 -7.41 -15.35
N ARG A 128 -7.89 -6.67 -14.30
CA ARG A 128 -7.14 -5.50 -13.79
C ARG A 128 -6.56 -5.77 -12.40
N TRP A 129 -5.34 -5.33 -12.16
CA TRP A 129 -4.75 -5.37 -10.83
C TRP A 129 -5.41 -4.32 -9.93
N LYS A 130 -6.00 -4.80 -8.82
CA LYS A 130 -6.56 -3.97 -7.76
C LYS A 130 -5.83 -4.21 -6.45
N ILE A 131 -5.61 -3.16 -5.69
CA ILE A 131 -4.95 -3.21 -4.39
C ILE A 131 -5.93 -3.81 -3.38
N SER A 132 -5.52 -4.87 -2.71
CA SER A 132 -6.32 -5.53 -1.67
C SER A 132 -5.88 -5.14 -0.26
N ASP A 133 -4.61 -4.76 -0.08
CA ASP A 133 -4.10 -4.30 1.22
C ASP A 133 -2.79 -3.53 1.08
N ILE A 134 -2.45 -2.77 2.13
CA ILE A 134 -1.19 -2.05 2.31
C ILE A 134 -0.67 -2.36 3.71
N ALA A 135 0.63 -2.64 3.82
CA ALA A 135 1.28 -2.88 5.10
C ALA A 135 2.59 -2.11 5.20
N SER A 136 2.86 -1.51 6.35
CA SER A 136 4.18 -0.97 6.67
C SER A 136 5.05 -2.04 7.33
N LYS A 137 6.24 -2.25 6.79
CA LYS A 137 7.28 -3.02 7.47
C LYS A 137 8.10 -2.17 8.43
N THR A 138 8.12 -0.87 8.21
CA THR A 138 8.81 0.09 9.09
C THR A 138 8.10 0.23 10.43
N SER A 139 6.75 0.34 10.42
CA SER A 139 5.94 0.58 11.64
C SER A 139 5.10 -0.63 12.07
N ASP A 140 5.22 -1.77 11.37
CA ASP A 140 4.59 -3.06 11.69
C ASP A 140 3.06 -2.99 11.81
N TRP A 141 2.38 -2.51 10.76
CA TRP A 141 0.92 -2.52 10.67
C TRP A 141 0.44 -2.99 9.28
N THR A 142 -0.83 -3.42 9.24
CA THR A 142 -1.57 -3.75 8.01
C THR A 142 -2.86 -2.95 7.98
N LEU A 143 -3.12 -2.25 6.87
CA LEU A 143 -4.19 -1.25 6.76
C LEU A 143 -5.57 -1.84 7.03
N SER A 144 -5.89 -3.00 6.44
CA SER A 144 -7.18 -3.67 6.64
C SER A 144 -7.43 -4.17 8.07
N GLN A 145 -6.38 -4.20 8.91
CA GLN A 145 -6.44 -4.64 10.31
C GLN A 145 -6.52 -3.47 11.30
N LEU A 146 -6.45 -2.22 10.80
CA LEU A 146 -6.63 -1.06 11.66
C LEU A 146 -8.07 -0.96 12.13
N GLU A 147 -8.25 -0.66 13.42
CA GLU A 147 -9.56 -0.46 14.02
C GLU A 147 -10.11 0.92 13.66
N CYS A 148 -11.31 0.96 13.10
CA CYS A 148 -12.02 2.21 12.82
C CYS A 148 -12.97 2.50 13.97
N VAL A 149 -12.54 3.29 14.96
CA VAL A 149 -13.33 3.71 16.11
C VAL A 149 -14.00 5.08 15.93
N ALA A 150 -13.71 5.76 14.83
CA ALA A 150 -14.31 7.06 14.52
C ALA A 150 -15.83 6.93 14.36
N GLY A 151 -16.58 7.75 15.10
CA GLY A 151 -18.04 7.75 15.07
C GLY A 151 -18.73 6.74 16.01
N GLN A 152 -18.00 6.04 16.86
CA GLN A 152 -18.57 5.38 18.02
C GLN A 152 -18.85 6.46 19.08
N ASP A 153 -20.12 6.53 19.55
CA ASP A 153 -20.45 7.44 20.64
C ASP A 153 -19.70 6.94 21.90
N PRO A 154 -19.02 7.82 22.66
CA PRO A 154 -18.46 7.42 23.93
C PRO A 154 -19.59 6.93 24.84
N GLU A 155 -19.47 5.70 25.36
CA GLU A 155 -20.39 5.17 26.38
C GLU A 155 -20.28 5.95 27.69
#